data_450242eb55dbc3790fb9164eccc50448
#
_entry.id   450242eb55dbc3790fb9164eccc50448
#
_cell.length_a   1.000
_cell.length_b   1.000
_cell.length_c   1.000
_cell.angle_alpha   90.00
_cell.angle_beta   90.00
_cell.angle_gamma   90.00
#
_symmetry.space_group_name_H-M   'P 1'
#
loop_
_entity.id
_entity.type
_entity.pdbx_description
1 polymer ?
#
loop_
_entity_poly.entity_id
_entity_poly.type
_entity_poly.pdbx_seq_one_letter_code
_entity_poly.pdbx_strand_id
1 'polypeptide(L)'
;MITKIKDYIKNISPLNLLVAVFIIGLIYGAINLGMKYQSYMKFLNKTQITAVKARPVIIDTAENKFRAISTIKSLQSIDITSKVNGIIHDIHFTEGTKISKNQKLYSILSSDKVGMAEIYAPFNGLIGLSKKNVGDSVVKGSFLSSLDNNKKMKLELNLPERLIPFLTTDIKIRATSDNLSDKTFTGKLDFIDTRIDKSTRTIAAYSLLDNVDNLLKPGLLM
;
A
#
# COMPACT_ATOMS: atom_id res chain seq x y z
N MET A 1 15.93 -36.64 88.11
CA MET A 1 15.19 -35.41 87.85
C MET A 1 13.67 -35.66 87.68
N ILE A 2 13.29 -36.76 87.08
CA ILE A 2 11.89 -37.14 86.81
C ILE A 2 11.07 -37.49 88.03
N THR A 3 11.74 -38.11 89.08
CA THR A 3 11.06 -38.49 90.33
C THR A 3 10.62 -37.29 91.21
N LYS A 4 11.37 -36.20 91.22
CA LYS A 4 10.99 -34.98 91.97
C LYS A 4 9.81 -34.23 91.33
N ILE A 5 9.55 -34.37 90.05
CA ILE A 5 8.42 -33.76 89.37
C ILE A 5 7.14 -34.55 89.70
N LYS A 6 7.25 -35.86 89.86
CA LYS A 6 6.08 -36.71 90.17
C LYS A 6 5.49 -36.43 91.57
N ASP A 7 6.41 -36.19 92.58
CA ASP A 7 5.95 -35.85 93.93
C ASP A 7 5.38 -34.44 94.04
N TYR A 8 5.84 -33.53 93.23
CA TYR A 8 5.26 -32.14 93.16
C TYR A 8 3.83 -32.11 92.55
N ILE A 9 3.57 -32.99 91.66
CA ILE A 9 2.25 -33.08 90.97
C ILE A 9 1.20 -33.70 91.91
N LYS A 10 1.62 -34.61 92.84
CA LYS A 10 0.75 -35.32 93.74
C LYS A 10 0.15 -34.44 94.87
N ASN A 11 0.78 -33.29 95.12
CA ASN A 11 0.38 -32.37 96.20
C ASN A 11 -0.35 -31.08 95.70
N ILE A 12 -0.71 -31.03 94.37
CA ILE A 12 -1.41 -29.92 93.81
C ILE A 12 -2.91 -30.14 94.01
N SER A 13 -3.63 -29.19 94.63
CA SER A 13 -5.04 -29.30 94.75
C SER A 13 -5.71 -29.30 93.34
N PRO A 14 -6.77 -30.05 93.09
CA PRO A 14 -7.41 -30.16 91.76
C PRO A 14 -7.84 -28.79 91.18
N LEU A 15 -8.04 -27.81 92.06
CA LEU A 15 -8.34 -26.44 91.64
C LEU A 15 -7.15 -25.74 90.94
N ASN A 16 -5.92 -25.95 91.55
CA ASN A 16 -4.70 -25.35 90.94
C ASN A 16 -4.34 -26.00 89.61
N LEU A 17 -4.66 -27.28 89.39
CA LEU A 17 -4.47 -27.97 88.10
C LEU A 17 -5.42 -27.42 87.05
N LEU A 18 -6.66 -27.18 87.38
CA LEU A 18 -7.64 -26.55 86.50
C LEU A 18 -7.21 -25.11 86.11
N VAL A 19 -6.73 -24.32 87.04
CA VAL A 19 -6.22 -22.98 86.80
C VAL A 19 -4.99 -23.01 85.89
N ALA A 20 -4.10 -23.95 86.05
CA ALA A 20 -2.90 -24.11 85.19
C ALA A 20 -3.30 -24.48 83.76
N VAL A 21 -4.24 -25.39 83.55
CA VAL A 21 -4.77 -25.77 82.23
C VAL A 21 -5.47 -24.56 81.54
N PHE A 22 -6.24 -23.80 82.34
CA PHE A 22 -6.90 -22.59 81.82
C PHE A 22 -5.89 -21.52 81.41
N ILE A 23 -4.81 -21.29 82.18
CA ILE A 23 -3.76 -20.34 81.81
C ILE A 23 -3.01 -20.81 80.55
N ILE A 24 -2.71 -22.10 80.43
CA ILE A 24 -2.07 -22.67 79.23
C ILE A 24 -2.97 -22.49 78.02
N GLY A 25 -4.29 -22.71 78.16
CA GLY A 25 -5.30 -22.45 77.12
C GLY A 25 -5.36 -20.99 76.68
N LEU A 26 -5.30 -20.06 77.63
CA LEU A 26 -5.24 -18.61 77.32
C LEU A 26 -3.95 -18.20 76.59
N ILE A 27 -2.80 -18.74 77.04
CA ILE A 27 -1.49 -18.50 76.37
C ILE A 27 -1.53 -19.04 74.95
N TYR A 28 -2.02 -20.26 74.76
CA TYR A 28 -2.17 -20.88 73.45
C TYR A 28 -3.10 -20.07 72.53
N GLY A 29 -4.23 -19.62 73.07
CA GLY A 29 -5.17 -18.75 72.37
C GLY A 29 -4.52 -17.43 71.96
N ALA A 30 -3.78 -16.78 72.87
CA ALA A 30 -3.09 -15.52 72.60
C ALA A 30 -2.01 -15.66 71.51
N ILE A 31 -1.24 -16.77 71.56
CA ILE A 31 -0.21 -17.06 70.53
C ILE A 31 -0.88 -17.26 69.17
N ASN A 32 -1.93 -18.06 69.08
CA ASN A 32 -2.68 -18.27 67.81
C ASN A 32 -3.29 -16.99 67.26
N LEU A 33 -3.87 -16.14 68.16
CA LEU A 33 -4.40 -14.85 67.74
C LEU A 33 -3.31 -13.92 67.23
N GLY A 34 -2.16 -13.89 67.90
CA GLY A 34 -1.00 -13.12 67.46
C GLY A 34 -0.45 -13.54 66.07
N MET A 35 -0.37 -14.87 65.86
CA MET A 35 0.05 -15.40 64.55
C MET A 35 -0.94 -15.07 63.45
N LYS A 36 -2.24 -15.17 63.72
CA LYS A 36 -3.28 -14.75 62.73
C LYS A 36 -3.24 -13.25 62.47
N TYR A 37 -3.03 -12.44 63.50
CA TYR A 37 -2.89 -11.00 63.34
C TYR A 37 -1.65 -10.61 62.50
N GLN A 38 -0.50 -11.23 62.75
CA GLN A 38 0.68 -11.00 61.94
C GLN A 38 0.46 -11.41 60.47
N SER A 39 -0.19 -12.54 60.22
CA SER A 39 -0.50 -13.01 58.87
C SER A 39 -1.47 -12.03 58.15
N TYR A 40 -2.44 -11.51 58.89
CA TYR A 40 -3.37 -10.51 58.38
C TYR A 40 -2.66 -9.20 58.05
N MET A 41 -1.79 -8.71 58.91
CA MET A 41 -0.98 -7.51 58.65
C MET A 41 0.00 -7.68 57.47
N LYS A 42 0.60 -8.86 57.28
CA LYS A 42 1.38 -9.18 56.10
C LYS A 42 0.58 -9.17 54.82
N PHE A 43 -0.68 -9.60 54.89
CA PHE A 43 -1.59 -9.55 53.73
C PHE A 43 -1.99 -8.12 53.38
N LEU A 44 -2.29 -7.28 54.38
CA LEU A 44 -2.66 -5.87 54.19
C LEU A 44 -1.48 -5.03 53.63
N ASN A 45 -0.26 -5.34 54.11
CA ASN A 45 0.95 -4.62 53.68
C ASN A 45 1.56 -5.17 52.37
N LYS A 46 0.91 -6.13 51.72
CA LYS A 46 1.36 -6.65 50.44
C LYS A 46 1.02 -5.59 49.37
N THR A 47 1.95 -4.70 49.15
CA THR A 47 1.87 -3.74 48.02
C THR A 47 1.74 -4.53 46.72
N GLN A 48 0.59 -4.41 46.07
CA GLN A 48 0.40 -4.99 44.75
C GLN A 48 1.22 -4.16 43.76
N ILE A 49 2.40 -4.64 43.43
CA ILE A 49 3.20 -4.04 42.37
C ILE A 49 2.60 -4.47 41.05
N THR A 50 1.83 -3.58 40.43
CA THR A 50 1.35 -3.80 39.09
C THR A 50 2.53 -3.62 38.14
N ALA A 51 2.98 -4.70 37.51
CA ALA A 51 4.02 -4.64 36.50
C ALA A 51 3.47 -3.89 35.27
N VAL A 52 3.95 -2.69 35.00
CA VAL A 52 3.64 -1.92 33.81
C VAL A 52 4.78 -2.10 32.81
N LYS A 53 4.43 -2.49 31.58
CA LYS A 53 5.39 -2.56 30.49
C LYS A 53 5.53 -1.18 29.86
N ALA A 54 6.54 -0.43 30.26
CA ALA A 54 6.86 0.83 29.60
C ALA A 54 7.63 0.55 28.29
N ARG A 55 7.26 1.24 27.24
CA ARG A 55 8.03 1.31 25.99
C ARG A 55 8.56 2.72 25.83
N PRO A 56 9.77 2.91 25.34
CA PRO A 56 10.25 4.26 25.02
C PRO A 56 9.36 4.90 23.98
N VAL A 57 9.07 6.17 24.13
CA VAL A 57 8.40 6.97 23.10
C VAL A 57 9.41 7.17 21.97
N ILE A 58 9.07 6.70 20.80
CA ILE A 58 9.83 6.96 19.57
C ILE A 58 9.19 8.18 18.93
N ILE A 59 9.98 9.23 18.73
CA ILE A 59 9.56 10.38 17.93
C ILE A 59 9.68 9.92 16.48
N ASP A 60 8.55 9.67 15.84
CA ASP A 60 8.48 9.36 14.41
C ASP A 60 7.74 10.47 13.68
N THR A 61 8.15 10.73 12.46
CA THR A 61 7.50 11.75 11.63
C THR A 61 6.28 11.13 10.96
N ALA A 62 5.10 11.61 11.32
CA ALA A 62 3.87 11.18 10.66
C ALA A 62 3.83 11.77 9.24
N GLU A 63 4.06 10.94 8.23
CA GLU A 63 3.85 11.33 6.84
C GLU A 63 2.37 11.17 6.47
N ASN A 64 1.76 12.23 5.99
CA ASN A 64 0.43 12.16 5.39
C ASN A 64 0.53 11.47 4.04
N LYS A 65 0.07 10.22 3.96
CA LYS A 65 0.06 9.44 2.71
C LYS A 65 -1.37 9.33 2.19
N PHE A 66 -1.56 9.66 0.94
CA PHE A 66 -2.79 9.41 0.22
C PHE A 66 -2.57 8.28 -0.78
N ARG A 67 -3.51 7.35 -0.85
CA ARG A 67 -3.50 6.25 -1.82
C ARG A 67 -4.61 6.47 -2.84
N ALA A 68 -4.28 6.33 -4.10
CA ALA A 68 -5.23 6.41 -5.22
C ALA A 68 -4.96 5.25 -6.18
N ILE A 69 -6.03 4.80 -6.83
CA ILE A 69 -5.92 3.85 -7.95
C ILE A 69 -5.79 4.67 -9.22
N SER A 70 -4.90 4.25 -10.09
CA SER A 70 -4.57 4.97 -11.31
C SER A 70 -4.31 4.03 -12.47
N THR A 71 -4.45 4.55 -13.68
CA THR A 71 -4.13 3.82 -14.91
C THR A 71 -2.96 4.47 -15.60
N ILE A 72 -2.03 3.64 -16.05
CA ILE A 72 -0.89 4.05 -16.87
C ILE A 72 -1.35 4.35 -18.29
N LYS A 73 -0.90 5.46 -18.85
CA LYS A 73 -1.06 5.81 -20.27
C LYS A 73 0.28 6.10 -20.91
N SER A 74 0.37 5.92 -22.22
CA SER A 74 1.53 6.40 -22.99
C SER A 74 1.62 7.93 -22.93
N LEU A 75 2.82 8.49 -22.92
CA LEU A 75 3.00 9.94 -22.97
C LEU A 75 2.37 10.54 -24.24
N GLN A 76 2.53 9.83 -25.35
CA GLN A 76 1.89 10.12 -26.62
C GLN A 76 1.35 8.79 -27.18
N SER A 77 0.11 8.80 -27.61
CA SER A 77 -0.54 7.66 -28.27
C SER A 77 -1.37 8.18 -29.41
N ILE A 78 -1.34 7.48 -30.53
CA ILE A 78 -2.17 7.81 -31.70
C ILE A 78 -2.64 6.54 -32.38
N ASP A 79 -3.88 6.55 -32.83
CA ASP A 79 -4.41 5.55 -33.75
C ASP A 79 -3.99 5.90 -35.17
N ILE A 80 -3.26 5.03 -35.81
CA ILE A 80 -2.91 5.11 -37.21
C ILE A 80 -4.13 4.68 -38.00
N THR A 81 -4.68 5.60 -38.77
CA THR A 81 -5.91 5.38 -39.54
C THR A 81 -5.68 5.64 -41.05
N SER A 82 -6.44 4.96 -41.89
CA SER A 82 -6.42 5.24 -43.32
C SER A 82 -6.93 6.66 -43.62
N LYS A 83 -6.22 7.37 -44.50
CA LYS A 83 -6.58 8.71 -44.98
C LYS A 83 -7.42 8.71 -46.24
N VAL A 84 -7.51 7.54 -46.88
CA VAL A 84 -8.18 7.35 -48.20
C VAL A 84 -8.97 6.06 -48.19
N ASN A 85 -9.89 5.92 -49.17
CA ASN A 85 -10.50 4.64 -49.53
C ASN A 85 -9.54 3.91 -50.47
N GLY A 86 -9.38 2.61 -50.32
CA GLY A 86 -8.48 1.85 -51.18
C GLY A 86 -8.16 0.45 -50.61
N ILE A 87 -7.08 -0.10 -51.14
CA ILE A 87 -6.58 -1.44 -50.76
C ILE A 87 -5.16 -1.28 -50.21
N ILE A 88 -4.85 -1.95 -49.11
CA ILE A 88 -3.50 -1.98 -48.53
C ILE A 88 -2.59 -2.71 -49.51
N HIS A 89 -1.61 -1.98 -50.03
CA HIS A 89 -0.62 -2.50 -50.98
C HIS A 89 0.57 -3.10 -50.23
N ASP A 90 1.12 -2.36 -49.25
CA ASP A 90 2.25 -2.81 -48.43
C ASP A 90 2.16 -2.33 -46.97
N ILE A 91 2.75 -3.12 -46.06
CA ILE A 91 3.01 -2.81 -44.67
C ILE A 91 4.53 -2.80 -44.45
N HIS A 92 5.08 -1.64 -44.04
CA HIS A 92 6.53 -1.39 -43.99
C HIS A 92 7.11 -1.50 -42.59
N PHE A 93 6.52 -2.26 -41.68
CA PHE A 93 7.03 -2.45 -40.33
C PHE A 93 6.76 -3.88 -39.85
N THR A 94 7.47 -4.26 -38.81
CA THR A 94 7.16 -5.47 -38.03
C THR A 94 6.44 -5.04 -36.77
N GLU A 95 5.37 -5.72 -36.42
CA GLU A 95 4.55 -5.47 -35.22
C GLU A 95 5.40 -5.54 -33.95
N GLY A 96 5.12 -4.67 -33.00
CA GLY A 96 5.85 -4.60 -31.73
C GLY A 96 7.27 -4.03 -31.83
N THR A 97 7.68 -3.51 -32.99
CA THR A 97 9.02 -2.90 -33.15
C THR A 97 9.02 -1.39 -32.91
N LYS A 98 10.20 -0.84 -32.67
CA LYS A 98 10.42 0.61 -32.55
C LYS A 98 10.38 1.25 -33.94
N ILE A 99 9.58 2.30 -34.05
CA ILE A 99 9.40 3.11 -35.26
C ILE A 99 10.01 4.49 -35.04
N SER A 100 10.69 5.00 -36.06
CA SER A 100 11.21 6.36 -36.07
C SER A 100 10.18 7.34 -36.65
N LYS A 101 10.22 8.58 -36.20
CA LYS A 101 9.41 9.67 -36.79
C LYS A 101 9.66 9.73 -38.30
N ASN A 102 8.61 9.93 -39.09
CA ASN A 102 8.62 9.95 -40.55
C ASN A 102 8.97 8.62 -41.22
N GLN A 103 9.05 7.52 -40.49
CA GLN A 103 9.15 6.19 -41.09
C GLN A 103 7.80 5.85 -41.75
N LYS A 104 7.88 5.29 -42.97
CA LYS A 104 6.71 4.80 -43.71
C LYS A 104 6.11 3.59 -42.98
N LEU A 105 4.81 3.58 -42.85
CA LEU A 105 4.06 2.51 -42.17
C LEU A 105 3.21 1.71 -43.15
N TYR A 106 2.41 2.39 -43.96
CA TYR A 106 1.49 1.75 -44.93
C TYR A 106 1.58 2.44 -46.28
N SER A 107 1.45 1.63 -47.32
CA SER A 107 1.15 2.08 -48.69
C SER A 107 -0.25 1.60 -49.09
N ILE A 108 -1.11 2.48 -49.46
CA ILE A 108 -2.53 2.19 -49.83
C ILE A 108 -2.77 2.61 -51.27
N LEU A 109 -3.19 1.68 -52.08
CA LEU A 109 -3.66 1.99 -53.45
C LEU A 109 -5.02 2.64 -53.33
N SER A 110 -5.07 3.93 -53.62
CA SER A 110 -6.29 4.71 -53.47
C SER A 110 -7.31 4.38 -54.55
N SER A 111 -8.59 4.23 -54.12
CA SER A 111 -9.71 4.12 -55.05
C SER A 111 -10.21 5.49 -55.54
N ASP A 112 -9.95 6.57 -54.77
CA ASP A 112 -10.50 7.89 -54.98
C ASP A 112 -9.58 8.76 -55.85
N LYS A 113 -8.29 8.41 -55.93
CA LYS A 113 -7.25 9.15 -56.67
C LYS A 113 -6.30 8.18 -57.35
N VAL A 114 -5.77 8.57 -58.50
CA VAL A 114 -4.72 7.82 -59.14
C VAL A 114 -3.45 7.92 -58.28
N GLY A 115 -2.93 6.76 -57.84
CA GLY A 115 -1.68 6.67 -57.10
C GLY A 115 -1.75 6.03 -55.72
N MET A 116 -0.61 6.03 -55.07
CA MET A 116 -0.42 5.44 -53.72
C MET A 116 -0.55 6.54 -52.67
N ALA A 117 -1.35 6.26 -51.65
CA ALA A 117 -1.39 7.09 -50.46
C ALA A 117 -0.45 6.42 -49.39
N GLU A 118 0.50 7.20 -48.88
CA GLU A 118 1.46 6.73 -47.91
C GLU A 118 1.14 7.28 -46.52
N ILE A 119 1.27 6.46 -45.53
CA ILE A 119 1.08 6.79 -44.12
C ILE A 119 2.41 6.70 -43.40
N TYR A 120 2.79 7.78 -42.72
CA TYR A 120 4.05 7.90 -42.00
C TYR A 120 3.83 8.06 -40.50
N ALA A 121 4.81 7.62 -39.70
CA ALA A 121 4.80 7.79 -38.26
C ALA A 121 4.96 9.27 -37.86
N PRO A 122 4.08 9.84 -37.03
CA PRO A 122 4.18 11.24 -36.61
C PRO A 122 5.25 11.48 -35.54
N PHE A 123 5.65 10.46 -34.79
CA PHE A 123 6.67 10.52 -33.75
C PHE A 123 7.38 9.17 -33.57
N ASN A 124 8.45 9.14 -32.76
CA ASN A 124 9.14 7.91 -32.40
C ASN A 124 8.32 7.13 -31.38
N GLY A 125 8.04 5.86 -31.63
CA GLY A 125 7.25 5.04 -30.72
C GLY A 125 7.39 3.55 -30.97
N LEU A 126 6.56 2.79 -30.27
CA LEU A 126 6.36 1.35 -30.47
C LEU A 126 5.07 1.16 -31.26
N ILE A 127 5.15 0.46 -32.38
CA ILE A 127 3.97 0.15 -33.21
C ILE A 127 3.24 -1.05 -32.62
N GLY A 128 1.93 -0.95 -32.52
CA GLY A 128 1.06 -2.06 -32.14
C GLY A 128 0.82 -3.07 -33.24
N LEU A 129 -0.14 -3.97 -32.99
CA LEU A 129 -0.58 -4.94 -33.99
C LEU A 129 -1.28 -4.27 -35.17
N SER A 130 -0.99 -4.69 -36.37
CA SER A 130 -1.80 -4.34 -37.52
C SER A 130 -3.15 -5.05 -37.45
N LYS A 131 -4.22 -4.31 -37.62
CA LYS A 131 -5.60 -4.88 -37.69
C LYS A 131 -6.02 -5.21 -39.12
N LYS A 132 -5.11 -4.99 -40.07
CA LYS A 132 -5.33 -5.17 -41.49
C LYS A 132 -4.13 -5.83 -42.14
N ASN A 133 -4.36 -6.61 -43.19
CA ASN A 133 -3.35 -7.29 -43.95
C ASN A 133 -3.15 -6.63 -45.32
N VAL A 134 -2.05 -6.95 -45.99
CA VAL A 134 -1.86 -6.62 -47.40
C VAL A 134 -2.99 -7.24 -48.21
N GLY A 135 -3.62 -6.46 -49.11
CA GLY A 135 -4.77 -6.87 -49.87
C GLY A 135 -6.14 -6.50 -49.26
N ASP A 136 -6.18 -6.14 -47.99
CA ASP A 136 -7.44 -5.72 -47.34
C ASP A 136 -7.94 -4.39 -47.85
N SER A 137 -9.26 -4.30 -48.03
CA SER A 137 -9.94 -3.05 -48.35
C SER A 137 -10.11 -2.20 -47.10
N VAL A 138 -9.86 -0.90 -47.22
CA VAL A 138 -9.98 0.10 -46.16
C VAL A 138 -10.76 1.31 -46.67
N VAL A 139 -11.49 1.96 -45.77
CA VAL A 139 -12.11 3.23 -45.99
C VAL A 139 -11.43 4.32 -45.18
N LYS A 140 -11.58 5.56 -45.58
CA LYS A 140 -11.06 6.71 -44.83
C LYS A 140 -11.54 6.65 -43.39
N GLY A 141 -10.59 6.73 -42.42
CA GLY A 141 -10.85 6.61 -40.98
C GLY A 141 -10.75 5.18 -40.45
N SER A 142 -10.59 4.13 -41.29
CA SER A 142 -10.36 2.77 -40.81
C SER A 142 -9.12 2.70 -39.91
N PHE A 143 -9.25 2.11 -38.73
CA PHE A 143 -8.15 1.84 -37.83
C PHE A 143 -7.22 0.79 -38.44
N LEU A 144 -5.93 1.08 -38.43
CA LEU A 144 -4.89 0.20 -38.96
C LEU A 144 -4.00 -0.37 -37.86
N SER A 145 -3.43 0.48 -37.02
CA SER A 145 -2.58 0.11 -35.90
C SER A 145 -2.52 1.25 -34.88
N SER A 146 -1.88 1.03 -33.74
CA SER A 146 -1.57 2.09 -32.77
C SER A 146 -0.07 2.38 -32.75
N LEU A 147 0.30 3.61 -32.45
CA LEU A 147 1.69 4.03 -32.24
C LEU A 147 1.80 4.72 -30.88
N ASP A 148 2.61 4.15 -29.98
CA ASP A 148 2.73 4.59 -28.61
C ASP A 148 4.17 4.99 -28.28
N ASN A 149 4.35 6.17 -27.67
CA ASN A 149 5.63 6.55 -27.09
C ASN A 149 5.71 6.05 -25.66
N ASN A 150 6.38 4.91 -25.46
CA ASN A 150 6.47 4.21 -24.18
C ASN A 150 7.75 4.50 -23.40
N LYS A 151 8.59 5.48 -23.80
CA LYS A 151 9.80 5.84 -23.05
C LYS A 151 9.48 6.39 -21.65
N LYS A 152 8.44 7.23 -21.59
CA LYS A 152 7.86 7.75 -20.37
C LYS A 152 6.39 7.41 -20.36
N MET A 153 5.90 7.03 -19.19
CA MET A 153 4.51 6.68 -18.99
C MET A 153 3.85 7.72 -18.09
N LYS A 154 2.62 8.05 -18.42
CA LYS A 154 1.80 9.01 -17.69
C LYS A 154 0.93 8.24 -16.69
N LEU A 155 1.19 8.45 -15.40
CA LEU A 155 0.33 7.98 -14.31
C LEU A 155 -0.73 9.06 -14.06
N GLU A 156 -1.97 8.85 -14.53
CA GLU A 156 -3.07 9.80 -14.32
C GLU A 156 -3.72 9.57 -12.96
N LEU A 157 -3.91 10.65 -12.22
CA LEU A 157 -4.46 10.66 -10.87
C LEU A 157 -5.68 11.55 -10.82
N ASN A 158 -6.76 11.07 -10.22
CA ASN A 158 -7.93 11.89 -9.88
C ASN A 158 -7.91 12.09 -8.36
N LEU A 159 -7.51 13.28 -7.93
CA LEU A 159 -7.30 13.60 -6.52
C LEU A 159 -8.52 14.36 -5.97
N PRO A 160 -9.07 13.97 -4.80
CA PRO A 160 -10.18 14.69 -4.17
C PRO A 160 -9.86 16.17 -3.92
N GLU A 161 -10.84 17.06 -4.12
CA GLU A 161 -10.67 18.52 -3.97
C GLU A 161 -10.12 18.93 -2.59
N ARG A 162 -10.39 18.15 -1.54
CA ARG A 162 -9.88 18.40 -0.18
C ARG A 162 -8.34 18.35 -0.08
N LEU A 163 -7.67 17.76 -1.05
CA LEU A 163 -6.21 17.69 -1.10
C LEU A 163 -5.57 18.92 -1.74
N ILE A 164 -6.33 19.77 -2.42
CA ILE A 164 -5.83 20.93 -3.16
C ILE A 164 -4.86 21.79 -2.33
N PRO A 165 -5.15 22.11 -1.04
CA PRO A 165 -4.22 22.94 -0.23
C PRO A 165 -2.84 22.31 -0.03
N PHE A 166 -2.71 21.01 -0.24
CA PHE A 166 -1.48 20.24 -0.04
C PHE A 166 -0.81 19.85 -1.37
N LEU A 167 -1.46 20.12 -2.52
CA LEU A 167 -0.93 19.71 -3.82
C LEU A 167 0.13 20.68 -4.31
N THR A 168 1.34 20.14 -4.49
CA THR A 168 2.46 20.82 -5.15
C THR A 168 3.10 19.89 -6.16
N THR A 169 3.79 20.46 -7.16
CA THR A 169 4.46 19.67 -8.21
C THR A 169 5.68 18.87 -7.72
N ASP A 170 6.06 19.01 -6.45
CA ASP A 170 7.21 18.28 -5.88
C ASP A 170 6.82 17.09 -5.02
N ILE A 171 5.53 16.79 -4.91
CA ILE A 171 5.05 15.64 -4.14
C ILE A 171 5.60 14.35 -4.75
N LYS A 172 6.25 13.56 -3.90
CA LYS A 172 6.78 12.26 -4.29
C LYS A 172 5.63 11.27 -4.52
N ILE A 173 5.64 10.65 -5.68
CA ILE A 173 4.71 9.59 -6.08
C ILE A 173 5.45 8.27 -6.03
N ARG A 174 4.80 7.28 -5.42
CA ARG A 174 5.23 5.88 -5.44
C ARG A 174 4.09 5.06 -6.02
N ALA A 175 4.36 4.40 -7.13
CA ALA A 175 3.38 3.58 -7.83
C ALA A 175 3.80 2.10 -7.79
N THR A 176 2.86 1.23 -7.47
CA THR A 176 3.04 -0.22 -7.43
C THR A 176 1.86 -0.87 -8.14
N SER A 177 2.06 -2.04 -8.71
CA SER A 177 1.00 -2.84 -9.31
C SER A 177 1.09 -4.27 -8.82
N ASP A 178 -0.06 -4.89 -8.52
CA ASP A 178 -0.10 -6.28 -8.08
C ASP A 178 0.48 -7.24 -9.14
N ASN A 179 0.38 -6.86 -10.42
CA ASN A 179 0.97 -7.60 -11.53
C ASN A 179 2.50 -7.45 -11.64
N LEU A 180 3.09 -6.50 -10.90
CA LEU A 180 4.51 -6.20 -10.86
C LEU A 180 4.97 -6.08 -9.39
N SER A 181 4.64 -7.10 -8.60
CA SER A 181 4.72 -7.10 -7.13
C SER A 181 6.10 -6.74 -6.56
N ASP A 182 7.18 -6.99 -7.30
CA ASP A 182 8.55 -6.70 -6.86
C ASP A 182 9.09 -5.35 -7.38
N LYS A 183 8.27 -4.60 -8.13
CA LYS A 183 8.69 -3.33 -8.74
C LYS A 183 7.93 -2.15 -8.13
N THR A 184 8.70 -1.16 -7.73
CA THR A 184 8.19 0.14 -7.31
C THR A 184 8.69 1.20 -8.29
N PHE A 185 7.77 1.95 -8.85
CA PHE A 185 8.07 3.07 -9.72
C PHE A 185 7.94 4.35 -8.91
N THR A 186 8.93 5.22 -9.00
CA THR A 186 8.95 6.49 -8.26
C THR A 186 8.98 7.65 -9.23
N GLY A 187 8.28 8.68 -8.91
CA GLY A 187 8.22 9.92 -9.66
C GLY A 187 7.84 11.07 -8.74
N LYS A 188 7.54 12.19 -9.35
CA LYS A 188 6.95 13.34 -8.67
C LYS A 188 5.68 13.76 -9.40
N LEU A 189 4.85 14.52 -8.73
CA LEU A 189 3.69 15.12 -9.38
C LEU A 189 4.17 16.19 -10.36
N ASP A 190 3.99 15.94 -11.66
CA ASP A 190 4.51 16.82 -12.71
C ASP A 190 3.49 17.87 -13.15
N PHE A 191 2.21 17.56 -13.00
CA PHE A 191 1.14 18.45 -13.43
C PHE A 191 -0.09 18.31 -12.54
N ILE A 192 -0.75 19.41 -12.27
CA ILE A 192 -2.04 19.52 -11.60
C ILE A 192 -2.94 20.36 -12.49
N ASP A 193 -4.13 19.87 -12.80
CA ASP A 193 -5.10 20.62 -13.61
C ASP A 193 -5.55 21.88 -12.86
N THR A 194 -5.99 22.87 -13.61
CA THR A 194 -6.54 24.11 -13.06
C THR A 194 -8.05 24.02 -12.77
N ARG A 195 -8.70 22.94 -13.19
CA ARG A 195 -10.14 22.75 -13.08
C ARG A 195 -10.48 21.53 -12.25
N ILE A 196 -11.53 21.70 -11.44
CA ILE A 196 -12.15 20.61 -10.69
C ILE A 196 -13.28 20.02 -11.54
N ASP A 197 -13.29 18.71 -11.68
CA ASP A 197 -14.46 18.00 -12.22
C ASP A 197 -15.59 18.06 -11.19
N LYS A 198 -16.66 18.78 -11.57
CA LYS A 198 -17.80 19.01 -10.67
C LYS A 198 -18.62 17.75 -10.41
N SER A 199 -18.56 16.75 -11.30
CA SER A 199 -19.31 15.50 -11.15
C SER A 199 -18.66 14.55 -10.16
N THR A 200 -17.34 14.47 -10.19
CA THR A 200 -16.55 13.57 -9.34
C THR A 200 -15.94 14.25 -8.12
N ARG A 201 -15.95 15.60 -8.08
CA ARG A 201 -15.27 16.41 -7.05
C ARG A 201 -13.78 16.09 -6.94
N THR A 202 -13.14 15.88 -8.09
CA THR A 202 -11.71 15.59 -8.18
C THR A 202 -11.00 16.59 -9.07
N ILE A 203 -9.71 16.76 -8.83
CA ILE A 203 -8.78 17.48 -9.69
C ILE A 203 -7.87 16.47 -10.40
N ALA A 204 -7.73 16.60 -11.70
CA ALA A 204 -6.85 15.75 -12.48
C ALA A 204 -5.38 16.16 -12.25
N ALA A 205 -4.53 15.18 -12.12
CA ALA A 205 -3.10 15.39 -11.99
C ALA A 205 -2.36 14.24 -12.68
N TYR A 206 -1.09 14.38 -12.98
CA TYR A 206 -0.30 13.25 -13.45
C TYR A 206 1.16 13.32 -12.99
N SER A 207 1.77 12.15 -12.98
CA SER A 207 3.21 11.93 -12.80
C SER A 207 3.77 11.24 -14.04
N LEU A 208 4.97 11.63 -14.46
CA LEU A 208 5.70 10.97 -15.53
C LEU A 208 6.67 9.96 -14.91
N LEU A 209 6.47 8.69 -15.25
CA LEU A 209 7.30 7.59 -14.80
C LEU A 209 8.22 7.13 -15.94
N ASP A 210 9.50 6.94 -15.65
CA ASP A 210 10.44 6.37 -16.61
C ASP A 210 10.16 4.87 -16.79
N ASN A 211 10.15 4.41 -18.05
CA ASN A 211 9.85 3.03 -18.43
C ASN A 211 11.06 2.37 -19.10
N VAL A 212 12.20 2.36 -18.41
CA VAL A 212 13.47 1.87 -18.94
C VAL A 212 13.35 0.40 -19.34
N ASP A 213 12.74 -0.42 -18.50
CA ASP A 213 12.59 -1.86 -18.71
C ASP A 213 11.40 -2.23 -19.63
N ASN A 214 10.65 -1.25 -20.15
CA ASN A 214 9.40 -1.42 -20.91
C ASN A 214 8.34 -2.29 -20.19
N LEU A 215 8.35 -2.34 -18.87
CA LEU A 215 7.40 -3.07 -18.03
C LEU A 215 6.06 -2.37 -17.92
N LEU A 216 6.06 -1.05 -17.89
CA LEU A 216 4.84 -0.27 -17.87
C LEU A 216 4.18 -0.32 -19.25
N LYS A 217 2.94 -0.80 -19.28
CA LYS A 217 2.13 -0.86 -20.49
C LYS A 217 0.92 0.06 -20.34
N PRO A 218 0.45 0.71 -21.41
CA PRO A 218 -0.81 1.44 -21.39
C PRO A 218 -1.95 0.55 -20.93
N GLY A 219 -2.80 1.05 -20.05
CA GLY A 219 -3.89 0.29 -19.44
C GLY A 219 -3.52 -0.48 -18.15
N LEU A 220 -2.24 -0.52 -17.76
CA LEU A 220 -1.84 -1.13 -16.48
C LEU A 220 -2.41 -0.33 -15.31
N LEU A 221 -3.00 -1.05 -14.36
CA LEU A 221 -3.51 -0.50 -13.11
C LEU A 221 -2.41 -0.44 -12.05
N MET A 222 -2.35 0.69 -11.35
CA MET A 222 -1.38 0.97 -10.30
C MET A 222 -2.09 1.41 -9.02
#